data_b045e48c5ac80857ae511958b57e117d
#
_entry.id   b045e48c5ac80857ae511958b57e117d
#
_cell.length_a   1.000
_cell.length_b   1.000
_cell.length_c   1.000
_cell.angle_alpha   90.00
_cell.angle_beta   90.00
_cell.angle_gamma   90.00
#
_symmetry.space_group_name_H-M   'P 1'
#
loop_
_entity.id
_entity.type
_entity.pdbx_description
1 polymer ?
#
loop_
_entity_poly.entity_id
_entity_poly.type
_entity_poly.pdbx_seq_one_letter_code
_entity_poly.pdbx_strand_id
1 'polypeptide(L)'
;FECQTNTDIMFLFSQLDSEINRAAGSRNKYNIITGLNSIDNIEFLKPMANKIRNSLLANGVKNIVCVFDENSSHDERWHSGHQLQRENYSYIIEAMLNNPFLGVVFKPKKVSTLRKRLGPVNDLLIKAEKTGRCYVFENSGVHVSNIPAVLGAMVSDVVIHGHLSAGTAGIESAMLGKPT
;
A
#
# COMPACT_ATOMS: atom_id res chain seq x y z
N PHE A 1 -21.35 14.99 0.29
CA PHE A 1 -20.43 16.12 0.02
C PHE A 1 -20.18 16.10 -1.47
N GLU A 2 -20.81 17.03 -2.20
CA GLU A 2 -20.54 17.24 -3.62
C GLU A 2 -19.24 18.03 -3.72
N CYS A 3 -18.14 17.37 -4.04
CA CYS A 3 -16.90 18.05 -4.43
C CYS A 3 -17.04 18.54 -5.87
N GLN A 4 -17.68 19.67 -6.04
CA GLN A 4 -17.73 20.33 -7.34
C GLN A 4 -16.38 21.00 -7.60
N THR A 5 -15.74 20.63 -8.70
CA THR A 5 -14.53 21.29 -9.16
C THR A 5 -14.86 22.17 -10.37
N ASN A 6 -14.39 23.40 -10.33
CA ASN A 6 -14.51 24.35 -11.44
C ASN A 6 -13.11 24.80 -11.82
N THR A 7 -12.55 24.15 -12.81
CA THR A 7 -11.20 24.43 -13.34
C THR A 7 -11.24 24.55 -14.86
N ASP A 8 -10.27 25.23 -15.45
CA ASP A 8 -10.15 25.25 -16.90
C ASP A 8 -9.80 23.86 -17.44
N ILE A 9 -8.82 23.20 -16.80
CA ILE A 9 -8.33 21.88 -17.19
C ILE A 9 -8.36 20.95 -15.97
N MET A 10 -8.96 19.77 -16.14
CA MET A 10 -8.98 18.70 -15.15
C MET A 10 -8.31 17.46 -15.74
N PHE A 11 -7.30 16.93 -15.04
CA PHE A 11 -6.68 15.65 -15.38
C PHE A 11 -7.39 14.54 -14.60
N LEU A 12 -7.78 13.49 -15.30
CA LEU A 12 -8.62 12.40 -14.77
C LEU A 12 -7.99 11.04 -15.05
N PHE A 13 -8.28 10.08 -14.23
CA PHE A 13 -7.76 8.72 -14.39
C PHE A 13 -8.48 7.94 -15.50
N SER A 14 -9.78 8.20 -15.68
CA SER A 14 -10.60 7.43 -16.62
C SER A 14 -11.74 8.25 -17.20
N GLN A 15 -12.37 7.72 -18.26
CA GLN A 15 -13.60 8.26 -18.81
C GLN A 15 -14.73 8.27 -17.78
N LEU A 16 -14.81 7.21 -16.93
CA LEU A 16 -15.80 7.12 -15.88
C LEU A 16 -15.67 8.28 -14.87
N ASP A 17 -14.45 8.68 -14.50
CA ASP A 17 -14.24 9.84 -13.63
C ASP A 17 -14.78 11.13 -14.26
N SER A 18 -14.62 11.28 -15.58
CA SER A 18 -15.20 12.43 -16.30
C SER A 18 -16.73 12.44 -16.23
N GLU A 19 -17.34 11.30 -16.38
CA GLU A 19 -18.80 11.14 -16.31
C GLU A 19 -19.33 11.40 -14.90
N ILE A 20 -18.68 10.84 -13.88
CA ILE A 20 -19.02 11.07 -12.48
C ILE A 20 -18.86 12.55 -12.11
N ASN A 21 -17.76 13.20 -12.49
CA ASN A 21 -17.55 14.63 -12.23
C ASN A 21 -18.61 15.51 -12.88
N ARG A 22 -19.00 15.21 -14.11
CA ARG A 22 -20.10 15.92 -14.79
C ARG A 22 -21.43 15.71 -14.09
N ALA A 23 -21.74 14.47 -13.71
CA ALA A 23 -22.98 14.15 -12.99
C ALA A 23 -23.02 14.84 -11.62
N ALA A 24 -21.88 15.00 -10.95
CA ALA A 24 -21.74 15.77 -9.70
C ALA A 24 -21.81 17.29 -9.90
N GLY A 25 -21.98 17.79 -11.12
CA GLY A 25 -22.13 19.22 -11.40
C GLY A 25 -20.80 19.98 -11.58
N SER A 26 -19.68 19.29 -11.73
CA SER A 26 -18.40 19.94 -12.04
C SER A 26 -18.43 20.61 -13.43
N ARG A 27 -17.89 21.83 -13.51
CA ARG A 27 -17.88 22.65 -14.72
C ARG A 27 -16.47 22.90 -15.21
N ASN A 28 -15.76 21.80 -15.52
CA ASN A 28 -14.43 21.90 -16.12
C ASN A 28 -14.56 22.19 -17.62
N LYS A 29 -13.74 23.09 -18.12
CA LYS A 29 -13.72 23.43 -19.54
C LYS A 29 -13.19 22.29 -20.39
N TYR A 30 -12.11 21.65 -19.91
CA TYR A 30 -11.49 20.49 -20.55
C TYR A 30 -11.24 19.39 -19.52
N ASN A 31 -11.62 18.16 -19.85
CA ASN A 31 -11.26 16.95 -19.12
C ASN A 31 -10.26 16.16 -19.95
N ILE A 32 -9.05 15.97 -19.42
CA ILE A 32 -7.96 15.22 -20.06
C ILE A 32 -7.78 13.91 -19.31
N ILE A 33 -7.97 12.79 -19.98
CA ILE A 33 -7.78 11.47 -19.39
C ILE A 33 -6.30 11.11 -19.53
N THR A 34 -5.60 11.02 -18.40
CA THR A 34 -4.16 10.73 -18.34
C THR A 34 -3.86 9.32 -17.85
N GLY A 35 -4.85 8.61 -17.32
CA GLY A 35 -4.59 7.35 -16.63
C GLY A 35 -3.94 7.56 -15.25
N LEU A 36 -3.47 6.49 -14.67
CA LEU A 36 -2.81 6.50 -13.37
C LEU A 36 -1.29 6.63 -13.55
N ASN A 37 -0.74 7.80 -13.25
CA ASN A 37 0.67 8.14 -13.50
C ASN A 37 1.69 7.33 -12.68
N SER A 38 1.26 6.71 -11.58
CA SER A 38 2.15 5.98 -10.67
C SER A 38 2.75 4.71 -11.28
N ILE A 39 2.25 4.27 -12.43
CA ILE A 39 2.70 3.06 -13.13
C ILE A 39 3.78 3.35 -14.17
N ASP A 40 3.98 4.59 -14.56
CA ASP A 40 4.90 4.97 -15.64
C ASP A 40 6.37 4.63 -15.35
N ASN A 41 6.73 4.48 -14.08
CA ASN A 41 8.10 4.24 -13.62
C ASN A 41 8.40 2.78 -13.23
N ILE A 42 7.56 1.82 -13.61
CA ILE A 42 7.71 0.40 -13.24
C ILE A 42 9.07 -0.17 -13.61
N GLU A 43 9.58 0.17 -14.78
CA GLU A 43 10.87 -0.34 -15.27
C GLU A 43 12.02 0.05 -14.33
N PHE A 44 12.02 1.28 -13.82
CA PHE A 44 13.04 1.76 -12.87
C PHE A 44 12.95 1.08 -11.50
N LEU A 45 11.78 0.58 -11.14
CA LEU A 45 11.53 -0.08 -9.86
C LEU A 45 11.86 -1.57 -9.88
N LYS A 46 11.90 -2.21 -11.06
CA LYS A 46 12.16 -3.64 -11.21
C LYS A 46 13.43 -4.14 -10.50
N PRO A 47 14.59 -3.47 -10.60
CA PRO A 47 15.80 -3.94 -9.92
C PRO A 47 15.62 -3.99 -8.40
N MET A 48 14.99 -2.98 -7.82
CA MET A 48 14.72 -2.92 -6.39
C MET A 48 13.70 -3.98 -5.98
N ALA A 49 12.62 -4.14 -6.73
CA ALA A 49 11.60 -5.17 -6.47
C ALA A 49 12.22 -6.56 -6.48
N ASN A 50 13.02 -6.87 -7.51
CA ASN A 50 13.71 -8.15 -7.65
C ASN A 50 14.70 -8.40 -6.51
N LYS A 51 15.45 -7.38 -6.08
CA LYS A 51 16.37 -7.51 -4.95
C LYS A 51 15.64 -7.92 -3.67
N ILE A 52 14.54 -7.25 -3.35
CA ILE A 52 13.74 -7.55 -2.14
C ILE A 52 13.12 -8.94 -2.27
N ARG A 53 12.48 -9.23 -3.41
CA ARG A 53 11.86 -10.54 -3.66
C ARG A 53 12.87 -11.68 -3.52
N ASN A 54 14.02 -11.57 -4.18
CA ASN A 54 15.06 -12.59 -4.13
C ASN A 54 15.61 -12.80 -2.72
N SER A 55 15.72 -11.74 -1.92
CA SER A 55 16.12 -11.83 -0.52
C SER A 55 15.12 -12.66 0.30
N LEU A 56 13.82 -12.48 0.10
CA LEU A 56 12.79 -13.27 0.77
C LEU A 56 12.81 -14.73 0.31
N LEU A 57 12.90 -14.96 -1.00
CA LEU A 57 12.97 -16.31 -1.58
C LEU A 57 14.20 -17.09 -1.08
N ALA A 58 15.34 -16.42 -0.91
CA ALA A 58 16.55 -17.04 -0.37
C ALA A 58 16.38 -17.53 1.08
N ASN A 59 15.40 -17.01 1.82
CA ASN A 59 15.02 -17.48 3.17
C ASN A 59 13.89 -18.54 3.16
N GLY A 60 13.65 -19.20 2.03
CA GLY A 60 12.72 -20.32 1.90
C GLY A 60 11.27 -19.91 1.64
N VAL A 61 11.00 -18.62 1.42
CA VAL A 61 9.67 -18.12 1.08
C VAL A 61 9.25 -18.66 -0.30
N LYS A 62 7.99 -19.08 -0.42
CA LYS A 62 7.37 -19.49 -1.69
C LYS A 62 6.29 -18.50 -2.15
N ASN A 63 5.57 -17.90 -1.20
CA ASN A 63 4.50 -16.96 -1.47
C ASN A 63 4.74 -15.69 -0.65
N ILE A 64 4.60 -14.55 -1.28
CA ILE A 64 4.81 -13.24 -0.67
C ILE A 64 3.52 -12.45 -0.69
N VAL A 65 3.09 -12.00 0.48
CA VAL A 65 1.95 -11.10 0.66
C VAL A 65 2.47 -9.70 0.96
N CYS A 66 2.00 -8.72 0.19
CA CYS A 66 2.22 -7.31 0.53
C CYS A 66 1.02 -6.76 1.29
N VAL A 67 1.29 -6.06 2.37
CA VAL A 67 0.27 -5.39 3.19
C VAL A 67 0.49 -3.88 3.09
N PHE A 68 -0.49 -3.20 2.50
CA PHE A 68 -0.57 -1.75 2.55
C PHE A 68 -1.35 -1.33 3.79
N ASP A 69 -0.70 -0.58 4.67
CA ASP A 69 -1.40 -0.03 5.81
C ASP A 69 -1.80 1.43 5.56
N GLU A 70 -2.90 1.82 6.17
CA GLU A 70 -3.26 3.21 6.34
C GLU A 70 -2.62 3.76 7.62
N ASN A 71 -2.40 5.07 7.65
CA ASN A 71 -1.88 5.71 8.85
C ASN A 71 -2.93 5.68 9.96
N SER A 72 -2.72 4.87 10.99
CA SER A 72 -3.62 4.83 12.14
C SER A 72 -3.51 6.08 13.02
N SER A 73 -4.57 6.42 13.72
CA SER A 73 -4.66 7.53 14.65
C SER A 73 -5.13 7.08 16.03
N HIS A 74 -5.02 7.96 17.04
CA HIS A 74 -5.60 7.71 18.37
C HIS A 74 -7.13 7.74 18.35
N ASP A 75 -7.69 8.35 17.33
CA ASP A 75 -9.11 8.41 17.10
C ASP A 75 -9.52 7.09 16.42
N GLU A 76 -10.14 6.22 17.16
CA GLU A 76 -10.60 4.90 16.71
C GLU A 76 -11.73 4.97 15.67
N ARG A 77 -12.08 6.16 15.20
CA ARG A 77 -13.04 6.37 14.12
C ARG A 77 -12.49 5.92 12.77
N TRP A 78 -13.37 5.56 11.87
CA TRP A 78 -13.07 5.34 10.46
C TRP A 78 -12.16 4.14 10.11
N HIS A 79 -12.15 3.10 10.91
CA HIS A 79 -11.34 1.91 10.64
C HIS A 79 -9.83 2.16 10.61
N SER A 80 -9.38 3.24 11.23
CA SER A 80 -7.97 3.65 11.24
C SER A 80 -7.39 3.77 12.64
N GLY A 81 -8.00 3.12 13.63
CA GLY A 81 -7.52 3.11 15.01
C GLY A 81 -6.22 2.34 15.20
N HIS A 82 -5.44 2.74 16.20
CA HIS A 82 -4.20 2.05 16.54
C HIS A 82 -4.44 0.59 16.96
N GLN A 83 -5.55 0.32 17.63
CA GLN A 83 -5.88 -1.04 18.06
C GLN A 83 -6.09 -1.95 16.86
N LEU A 84 -6.96 -1.58 15.92
CA LEU A 84 -7.21 -2.37 14.71
C LEU A 84 -5.94 -2.58 13.90
N GLN A 85 -5.08 -1.56 13.79
CA GLN A 85 -3.80 -1.71 13.11
C GLN A 85 -2.91 -2.75 13.79
N ARG A 86 -2.83 -2.73 15.13
CA ARG A 86 -2.07 -3.71 15.91
C ARG A 86 -2.60 -5.13 15.73
N GLU A 87 -3.91 -5.30 15.75
CA GLU A 87 -4.57 -6.59 15.52
C GLU A 87 -4.25 -7.14 14.13
N ASN A 88 -4.37 -6.30 13.10
CA ASN A 88 -4.05 -6.68 11.73
C ASN A 88 -2.57 -7.08 11.57
N TYR A 89 -1.66 -6.29 12.14
CA TYR A 89 -0.22 -6.64 12.09
C TYR A 89 0.07 -7.93 12.85
N SER A 90 -0.48 -8.10 14.07
CA SER A 90 -0.29 -9.33 14.84
C SER A 90 -0.78 -10.55 14.06
N TYR A 91 -1.99 -10.50 13.54
CA TYR A 91 -2.57 -11.61 12.78
C TYR A 91 -1.71 -12.03 11.60
N ILE A 92 -1.28 -11.06 10.80
CA ILE A 92 -0.48 -11.32 9.59
C ILE A 92 0.91 -11.83 9.96
N ILE A 93 1.55 -11.25 10.97
CA ILE A 93 2.88 -11.68 11.41
C ILE A 93 2.82 -13.09 12.02
N GLU A 94 1.82 -13.39 12.83
CA GLU A 94 1.63 -14.72 13.40
C GLU A 94 1.37 -15.77 12.31
N ALA A 95 0.54 -15.46 11.31
CA ALA A 95 0.33 -16.33 10.16
C ALA A 95 1.64 -16.63 9.41
N MET A 96 2.49 -15.61 9.23
CA MET A 96 3.81 -15.77 8.62
C MET A 96 4.76 -16.60 9.49
N LEU A 97 4.79 -16.35 10.79
CA LEU A 97 5.67 -17.10 11.71
C LEU A 97 5.29 -18.59 11.77
N ASN A 98 4.00 -18.88 11.71
CA ASN A 98 3.46 -20.25 11.71
C ASN A 98 3.57 -20.96 10.36
N ASN A 99 3.82 -20.23 9.26
CA ASN A 99 3.99 -20.80 7.94
C ASN A 99 5.40 -20.50 7.39
N PRO A 100 6.31 -21.48 7.32
CA PRO A 100 7.68 -21.25 6.89
C PRO A 100 7.82 -20.85 5.43
N PHE A 101 6.80 -21.08 4.59
CA PHE A 101 6.80 -20.73 3.17
C PHE A 101 6.18 -19.36 2.87
N LEU A 102 5.61 -18.70 3.90
CA LEU A 102 4.99 -17.39 3.75
C LEU A 102 5.99 -16.28 4.06
N GLY A 103 6.12 -15.34 3.13
CA GLY A 103 6.81 -14.06 3.32
C GLY A 103 5.82 -12.91 3.38
N VAL A 104 6.15 -11.90 4.14
CA VAL A 104 5.32 -10.69 4.27
C VAL A 104 6.13 -9.44 4.00
N VAL A 105 5.56 -8.55 3.23
CA VAL A 105 6.10 -7.22 2.95
C VAL A 105 5.12 -6.19 3.48
N PHE A 106 5.54 -5.38 4.44
CA PHE A 106 4.77 -4.25 4.91
C PHE A 106 5.17 -2.97 4.19
N LYS A 107 4.18 -2.31 3.60
CA LYS A 107 4.34 -1.02 2.93
C LYS A 107 3.49 0.04 3.64
N PRO A 108 4.00 0.58 4.75
CA PRO A 108 3.26 1.57 5.53
C PRO A 108 3.17 2.91 4.78
N LYS A 109 2.03 3.58 4.93
CA LYS A 109 1.82 4.94 4.41
C LYS A 109 2.70 5.95 5.13
N LYS A 110 2.79 5.86 6.46
CA LYS A 110 3.62 6.73 7.29
C LYS A 110 4.60 5.91 8.11
N VAL A 111 5.80 5.78 7.59
CA VAL A 111 6.86 4.95 8.16
C VAL A 111 7.39 5.51 9.48
N SER A 112 7.62 6.83 9.56
CA SER A 112 8.28 7.49 10.70
C SER A 112 7.61 7.26 12.05
N THR A 113 6.33 6.93 12.08
CA THR A 113 5.58 6.66 13.31
C THR A 113 5.10 5.22 13.45
N LEU A 114 5.38 4.35 12.47
CA LEU A 114 4.87 2.98 12.44
C LEU A 114 5.18 2.24 13.74
N ARG A 115 6.45 2.13 14.08
CA ARG A 115 6.90 1.34 15.23
C ARG A 115 6.31 1.86 16.56
N LYS A 116 6.18 3.19 16.70
CA LYS A 116 5.51 3.80 17.85
C LYS A 116 4.03 3.44 17.90
N ARG A 117 3.33 3.47 16.77
CA ARG A 117 1.88 3.15 16.67
C ARG A 117 1.60 1.68 16.96
N LEU A 118 2.50 0.78 16.54
CA LEU A 118 2.39 -0.64 16.81
C LEU A 118 2.55 -0.98 18.30
N GLY A 119 3.24 -0.14 19.09
CA GLY A 119 3.42 -0.40 20.53
C GLY A 119 4.00 -1.81 20.79
N PRO A 120 3.35 -2.66 21.61
CA PRO A 120 3.86 -4.01 21.92
C PRO A 120 4.02 -4.91 20.69
N VAL A 121 3.23 -4.71 19.64
CA VAL A 121 3.31 -5.51 18.41
C VAL A 121 4.62 -5.25 17.65
N ASN A 122 5.31 -4.15 17.94
CA ASN A 122 6.61 -3.89 17.35
C ASN A 122 7.65 -4.98 17.67
N ASP A 123 7.61 -5.58 18.85
CA ASP A 123 8.53 -6.66 19.21
C ASP A 123 8.26 -7.92 18.36
N LEU A 124 6.98 -8.18 18.08
CA LEU A 124 6.59 -9.26 17.18
C LEU A 124 7.06 -8.99 15.74
N LEU A 125 6.96 -7.73 15.28
CA LEU A 125 7.47 -7.31 13.99
C LEU A 125 8.99 -7.51 13.89
N ILE A 126 9.74 -7.09 14.89
CA ILE A 126 11.21 -7.30 14.97
C ILE A 126 11.55 -8.80 14.91
N LYS A 127 10.77 -9.65 15.62
CA LYS A 127 10.95 -11.10 15.54
C LYS A 127 10.72 -11.61 14.12
N ALA A 128 9.70 -11.12 13.44
CA ALA A 128 9.41 -11.49 12.06
C ALA A 128 10.54 -11.07 11.10
N GLU A 129 11.05 -9.84 11.22
CA GLU A 129 12.16 -9.34 10.41
C GLU A 129 13.43 -10.19 10.57
N LYS A 130 13.74 -10.62 11.80
CA LYS A 130 14.89 -11.50 12.09
C LYS A 130 14.83 -12.86 11.38
N THR A 131 13.66 -13.30 10.93
CA THR A 131 13.53 -14.53 10.14
C THR A 131 14.04 -14.38 8.70
N GLY A 132 14.27 -13.16 8.23
CA GLY A 132 14.55 -12.85 6.83
C GLY A 132 13.36 -13.03 5.88
N ARG A 133 12.16 -13.38 6.41
CA ARG A 133 10.92 -13.59 5.64
C ARG A 133 9.94 -12.42 5.73
N CYS A 134 10.26 -11.43 6.53
CA CYS A 134 9.50 -10.19 6.66
C CYS A 134 10.34 -9.01 6.19
N TYR A 135 9.77 -8.16 5.37
CA TYR A 135 10.39 -6.93 4.92
C TYR A 135 9.48 -5.73 5.20
N VAL A 136 10.03 -4.68 5.78
CA VAL A 136 9.32 -3.42 6.03
C VAL A 136 9.95 -2.32 5.20
N PHE A 137 9.15 -1.62 4.41
CA PHE A 137 9.63 -0.43 3.71
C PHE A 137 9.81 0.71 4.71
N GLU A 138 11.04 1.02 5.08
CA GLU A 138 11.37 2.05 6.07
C GLU A 138 11.88 3.36 5.49
N ASN A 139 12.20 3.41 4.21
CA ASN A 139 12.62 4.65 3.58
C ASN A 139 11.47 5.65 3.56
N SER A 140 11.63 6.74 4.29
CA SER A 140 10.58 7.72 4.52
C SER A 140 11.01 9.12 4.10
N GLY A 141 10.11 9.82 3.43
CA GLY A 141 10.08 11.27 3.48
C GLY A 141 9.55 11.76 4.83
N VAL A 142 9.58 13.05 5.07
CA VAL A 142 9.14 13.65 6.35
C VAL A 142 7.68 13.33 6.68
N HIS A 143 6.82 13.21 5.67
CA HIS A 143 5.37 13.03 5.85
C HIS A 143 4.85 11.70 5.27
N VAL A 144 5.39 11.24 4.15
CA VAL A 144 4.97 10.01 3.47
C VAL A 144 6.20 9.25 2.98
N SER A 145 6.03 7.96 2.70
CA SER A 145 7.09 7.15 2.09
C SER A 145 7.48 7.70 0.72
N ASN A 146 8.77 7.87 0.48
CA ASN A 146 9.31 8.23 -0.84
C ASN A 146 9.27 7.06 -1.83
N ILE A 147 8.93 5.87 -1.37
CA ILE A 147 8.85 4.67 -2.18
C ILE A 147 7.40 4.52 -2.64
N PRO A 148 7.14 4.44 -3.94
CA PRO A 148 5.78 4.28 -4.45
C PRO A 148 5.16 2.95 -3.99
N ALA A 149 3.84 2.94 -3.83
CA ALA A 149 3.09 1.76 -3.38
C ALA A 149 3.26 0.58 -4.34
N VAL A 150 3.29 0.86 -5.64
CA VAL A 150 3.48 -0.12 -6.71
C VAL A 150 4.68 -1.04 -6.48
N LEU A 151 5.75 -0.56 -5.83
CA LEU A 151 6.92 -1.38 -5.53
C LEU A 151 6.58 -2.55 -4.59
N GLY A 152 5.72 -2.33 -3.60
CA GLY A 152 5.23 -3.41 -2.72
C GLY A 152 4.47 -4.48 -3.50
N ALA A 153 3.60 -4.07 -4.42
CA ALA A 153 2.88 -4.97 -5.30
C ALA A 153 3.82 -5.76 -6.24
N MET A 154 4.87 -5.11 -6.77
CA MET A 154 5.85 -5.78 -7.63
C MET A 154 6.62 -6.89 -6.91
N VAL A 155 6.90 -6.71 -5.63
CA VAL A 155 7.60 -7.71 -4.79
C VAL A 155 6.71 -8.92 -4.51
N SER A 156 5.40 -8.73 -4.38
CA SER A 156 4.46 -9.72 -3.84
C SER A 156 3.73 -10.55 -4.90
N ASP A 157 3.10 -11.63 -4.45
CA ASP A 157 2.21 -12.46 -5.24
C ASP A 157 0.74 -12.05 -5.02
N VAL A 158 0.41 -11.58 -3.82
CA VAL A 158 -0.92 -11.12 -3.39
C VAL A 158 -0.77 -9.83 -2.61
N VAL A 159 -1.75 -8.96 -2.70
CA VAL A 159 -1.80 -7.69 -2.00
C VAL A 159 -3.00 -7.65 -1.05
N ILE A 160 -2.78 -7.16 0.14
CA ILE A 160 -3.83 -6.83 1.11
C ILE A 160 -3.76 -5.34 1.41
N HIS A 161 -4.88 -4.65 1.34
CA HIS A 161 -4.98 -3.28 1.81
C HIS A 161 -6.12 -3.12 2.82
N GLY A 162 -5.88 -2.34 3.86
CA GLY A 162 -6.81 -2.18 4.96
C GLY A 162 -7.88 -1.10 4.76
N HIS A 163 -8.03 -0.55 3.57
CA HIS A 163 -8.97 0.53 3.30
C HIS A 163 -10.28 -0.01 2.73
N LEU A 164 -11.43 0.42 3.27
CA LEU A 164 -12.75 0.02 2.77
C LEU A 164 -13.06 0.58 1.38
N SER A 165 -12.55 1.74 1.04
CA SER A 165 -12.59 2.28 -0.30
C SER A 165 -11.27 1.95 -0.99
N ALA A 166 -11.32 1.44 -2.22
CA ALA A 166 -10.15 1.11 -3.00
C ALA A 166 -9.17 2.29 -3.02
N GLY A 167 -8.15 2.22 -2.18
CA GLY A 167 -7.07 3.19 -2.20
C GLY A 167 -6.23 3.03 -3.47
N THR A 168 -5.52 4.08 -3.86
CA THR A 168 -4.66 4.09 -5.05
C THR A 168 -3.72 2.87 -5.10
N ALA A 169 -3.20 2.44 -3.95
CA ALA A 169 -2.33 1.27 -3.86
C ALA A 169 -3.00 -0.04 -4.29
N GLY A 170 -4.31 -0.22 -3.99
CA GLY A 170 -5.08 -1.37 -4.46
C GLY A 170 -5.27 -1.34 -5.98
N ILE A 171 -5.62 -0.17 -6.52
CA ILE A 171 -5.78 0.02 -7.97
C ILE A 171 -4.47 -0.25 -8.71
N GLU A 172 -3.35 0.32 -8.25
CA GLU A 172 -2.02 0.08 -8.81
C GLU A 172 -1.66 -1.41 -8.83
N SER A 173 -1.99 -2.11 -7.73
CA SER A 173 -1.75 -3.56 -7.62
C SER A 173 -2.58 -4.36 -8.61
N ALA A 174 -3.86 -4.04 -8.75
CA ALA A 174 -4.76 -4.69 -9.71
C ALA A 174 -4.29 -4.45 -11.15
N MET A 175 -3.81 -3.24 -11.48
CA MET A 175 -3.25 -2.92 -12.81
C MET A 175 -1.97 -3.70 -13.11
N LEU A 176 -1.22 -4.14 -12.09
CA LEU A 176 -0.11 -5.08 -12.22
C LEU A 176 -0.54 -6.55 -12.33
N GLY A 177 -1.85 -6.81 -12.36
CA GLY A 177 -2.40 -8.17 -12.39
C GLY A 177 -2.24 -8.91 -11.06
N LYS A 178 -2.05 -8.20 -9.94
CA LYS A 178 -1.95 -8.82 -8.62
C LYS A 178 -3.34 -9.02 -8.03
N PRO A 179 -3.65 -10.21 -7.47
CA PRO A 179 -4.80 -10.40 -6.61
C PRO A 179 -4.75 -9.39 -5.44
N THR A 180 -5.88 -8.69 -5.23
CA THR A 180 -5.97 -7.60 -4.24
C THR A 180 -7.22 -7.76 -3.42
#